data_7de884fefcad3ea8d7f54df3e1ecdf76
#
_entry.id   7de884fefcad3ea8d7f54df3e1ecdf76
#
_cell.length_a   1.000
_cell.length_b   1.000
_cell.length_c   1.000
_cell.angle_alpha   90.00
_cell.angle_beta   90.00
_cell.angle_gamma   90.00
#
_symmetry.space_group_name_H-M   'P 1'
#
loop_
_entity.id
_entity.type
_entity.pdbx_description
1 polymer ?
#
loop_
_entity_poly.entity_id
_entity_poly.type
_entity_poly.pdbx_seq_one_letter_code
_entity_poly.pdbx_strand_id
1 'polypeptide(L)'
;SIGGDASFGRVLSSDNTYKDNNQTSGSLNISTSLPVFQGMRINRQVKGGKLDLAAAMQDLERAREDVSINVMTLYLEVLYNKELTDVAERQLALSTLQATQSRELVAAGKQPESARYESEALMAKDQLSLTQARNDLQLALLNLSQALNRESAAGFDVVVPELDSVTLASLHRLGTADEVYNYAAENRPHIKAERLRLESSENSVLIAKSALYPSISLSGGYGTGVYSADSDKFWAQMRHNSREYVGLSMNIPIFNRRATRNNIRSAQLSARSQRLALTEAELALRKEIEQAWYNADAAYSKYRSAGVALASAKVAFAYEQRKAESGRSTIFDFNDAKTRMEKAESELVQAKYEFVFRSKILDFYRGRPLKL
;
A
#
# COMPACT_ATOMS: atom_id res chain seq x y z
N SER A 1 -21.98 37.78 16.94
CA SER A 1 -23.28 37.25 16.54
C SER A 1 -24.28 38.39 16.36
N ILE A 2 -25.21 38.24 15.44
CA ILE A 2 -26.35 39.09 15.27
C ILE A 2 -27.54 38.24 15.64
N GLY A 3 -28.38 38.73 16.59
CA GLY A 3 -29.56 38.02 17.05
C GLY A 3 -30.77 38.94 17.04
N GLY A 4 -31.94 38.41 16.78
CA GLY A 4 -33.20 39.09 16.94
C GLY A 4 -34.21 38.12 17.52
N ASP A 5 -34.91 38.55 18.56
CA ASP A 5 -35.94 37.78 19.25
C ASP A 5 -37.24 38.57 19.27
N ALA A 6 -38.34 37.90 19.06
CA ALA A 6 -39.68 38.46 19.23
C ALA A 6 -40.45 37.58 20.23
N SER A 7 -40.92 38.19 21.29
CA SER A 7 -41.81 37.54 22.27
C SER A 7 -43.17 38.15 22.26
N PHE A 8 -44.20 37.31 22.20
CA PHE A 8 -45.61 37.69 22.24
C PHE A 8 -46.24 37.06 23.48
N GLY A 9 -46.89 37.86 24.30
CA GLY A 9 -47.50 37.37 25.52
C GLY A 9 -48.58 38.26 26.02
N ARG A 10 -49.42 37.75 26.94
CA ARG A 10 -50.41 38.50 27.67
C ARG A 10 -50.07 38.45 29.13
N VAL A 11 -50.05 39.58 29.75
CA VAL A 11 -49.83 39.70 31.19
C VAL A 11 -51.11 40.13 31.86
N LEU A 12 -51.54 39.48 32.94
CA LEU A 12 -52.66 39.88 33.75
C LEU A 12 -52.23 41.07 34.60
N SER A 13 -52.86 42.19 34.41
CA SER A 13 -52.64 43.42 35.18
C SER A 13 -53.38 43.36 36.54
N SER A 14 -52.90 44.15 37.50
CA SER A 14 -53.52 44.24 38.84
C SER A 14 -55.02 44.65 38.86
N ASP A 15 -55.50 45.15 37.76
CA ASP A 15 -56.93 45.52 37.53
C ASP A 15 -57.71 44.35 36.86
N ASN A 16 -57.18 43.15 36.86
CA ASN A 16 -57.80 41.94 36.32
C ASN A 16 -58.08 41.98 34.79
N THR A 17 -57.35 42.83 34.05
CA THR A 17 -57.42 42.92 32.59
C THR A 17 -56.14 42.26 31.97
N TYR A 18 -56.32 41.58 30.83
CA TYR A 18 -55.19 41.08 30.07
C TYR A 18 -54.63 42.18 29.17
N LYS A 19 -53.34 42.49 29.34
CA LYS A 19 -52.64 43.43 28.46
C LYS A 19 -51.69 42.62 27.58
N ASP A 20 -51.71 42.94 26.29
CA ASP A 20 -50.76 42.34 25.36
C ASP A 20 -49.34 42.89 25.64
N ASN A 21 -48.39 41.98 25.88
CA ASN A 21 -47.00 42.30 26.11
C ASN A 21 -46.17 41.77 24.96
N ASN A 22 -46.26 42.43 23.81
CA ASN A 22 -45.50 42.07 22.62
C ASN A 22 -44.20 42.85 22.63
N GLN A 23 -43.07 42.12 22.72
CA GLN A 23 -41.74 42.73 22.71
C GLN A 23 -40.94 42.16 21.54
N THR A 24 -40.34 43.06 20.79
CA THR A 24 -39.36 42.70 19.74
C THR A 24 -38.00 43.28 20.15
N SER A 25 -36.98 42.50 20.12
CA SER A 25 -35.62 42.92 20.39
C SER A 25 -34.68 42.53 19.29
N GLY A 26 -33.73 43.38 19.01
CA GLY A 26 -32.61 43.07 18.13
C GLY A 26 -31.29 43.30 18.87
N SER A 27 -30.32 42.42 18.75
CA SER A 27 -29.03 42.59 19.39
C SER A 27 -27.88 42.33 18.41
N LEU A 28 -26.84 43.10 18.58
CA LEU A 28 -25.56 42.93 17.92
C LEU A 28 -24.46 42.67 18.97
N ASN A 29 -23.85 41.51 18.95
CA ASN A 29 -22.85 41.13 19.93
C ASN A 29 -21.59 40.64 19.24
N ILE A 30 -20.43 41.19 19.62
CA ILE A 30 -19.10 40.73 19.27
C ILE A 30 -18.45 40.26 20.56
N SER A 31 -18.06 39.02 20.64
CA SER A 31 -17.39 38.48 21.84
C SER A 31 -16.19 37.60 21.46
N THR A 32 -15.20 37.63 22.30
CA THR A 32 -14.00 36.76 22.22
C THR A 32 -13.78 36.08 23.55
N SER A 33 -13.24 34.86 23.51
CA SER A 33 -12.83 34.13 24.71
C SER A 33 -11.48 33.47 24.45
N LEU A 34 -10.52 33.83 25.29
CA LEU A 34 -9.15 33.31 25.24
C LEU A 34 -8.90 32.36 26.43
N PRO A 35 -8.68 31.07 26.20
CA PRO A 35 -8.31 30.16 27.28
C PRO A 35 -6.88 30.47 27.76
N VAL A 36 -6.72 30.98 28.99
CA VAL A 36 -5.45 31.32 29.59
C VAL A 36 -4.78 30.06 30.18
N PHE A 37 -5.55 29.22 30.85
CA PHE A 37 -5.08 27.98 31.43
C PHE A 37 -6.16 26.88 31.34
N GLN A 38 -5.77 25.69 30.92
CA GLN A 38 -6.65 24.51 30.85
C GLN A 38 -5.89 23.22 31.20
N GLY A 39 -5.10 23.24 32.27
CA GLY A 39 -4.33 22.07 32.73
C GLY A 39 -3.36 21.54 31.66
N MET A 40 -2.73 22.42 30.89
CA MET A 40 -1.81 22.11 29.77
C MET A 40 -2.50 21.40 28.57
N ARG A 41 -3.83 21.38 28.51
CA ARG A 41 -4.58 20.68 27.44
C ARG A 41 -4.17 21.16 26.05
N ILE A 42 -4.06 22.46 25.83
CA ILE A 42 -3.75 23.04 24.51
C ILE A 42 -2.34 22.60 24.07
N ASN A 43 -1.34 22.70 24.95
CA ASN A 43 0.03 22.28 24.62
C ASN A 43 0.12 20.78 24.29
N ARG A 44 -0.65 19.94 24.99
CA ARG A 44 -0.74 18.51 24.71
C ARG A 44 -1.49 18.22 23.42
N GLN A 45 -2.52 18.98 23.09
CA GLN A 45 -3.20 18.88 21.80
C GLN A 45 -2.27 19.23 20.64
N VAL A 46 -1.47 20.29 20.77
CA VAL A 46 -0.44 20.65 19.79
C VAL A 46 0.60 19.53 19.65
N LYS A 47 1.06 18.94 20.78
CA LYS A 47 1.96 17.78 20.74
C LYS A 47 1.30 16.59 20.03
N GLY A 48 0.04 16.27 20.34
CA GLY A 48 -0.73 15.23 19.67
C GLY A 48 -0.79 15.45 18.16
N GLY A 49 -1.18 16.65 17.71
CA GLY A 49 -1.22 16.98 16.29
C GLY A 49 0.13 16.85 15.58
N LYS A 50 1.24 17.15 16.26
CA LYS A 50 2.61 16.94 15.72
C LYS A 50 2.94 15.45 15.60
N LEU A 51 2.53 14.62 16.56
CA LEU A 51 2.72 13.17 16.51
C LEU A 51 1.88 12.52 15.38
N ASP A 52 0.64 12.98 15.23
CA ASP A 52 -0.26 12.51 14.18
C ASP A 52 0.27 12.90 12.79
N LEU A 53 0.80 14.12 12.64
CA LEU A 53 1.49 14.53 11.41
C LEU A 53 2.72 13.66 11.14
N ALA A 54 3.55 13.41 12.14
CA ALA A 54 4.73 12.56 11.98
C ALA A 54 4.34 11.12 11.61
N ALA A 55 3.25 10.57 12.20
CA ALA A 55 2.73 9.26 11.81
C ALA A 55 2.25 9.24 10.35
N ALA A 56 1.49 10.26 9.92
CA ALA A 56 1.03 10.38 8.54
C ALA A 56 2.20 10.52 7.53
N MET A 57 3.30 11.17 7.91
CA MET A 57 4.52 11.19 7.08
C MET A 57 5.15 9.80 6.93
N GLN A 58 5.13 8.98 7.98
CA GLN A 58 5.58 7.58 7.88
C GLN A 58 4.63 6.72 7.02
N ASP A 59 3.32 6.98 7.08
CA ASP A 59 2.36 6.31 6.19
C ASP A 59 2.59 6.68 4.72
N LEU A 60 2.96 7.94 4.43
CA LEU A 60 3.35 8.35 3.08
C LEU A 60 4.61 7.60 2.60
N GLU A 61 5.64 7.47 3.46
CA GLU A 61 6.83 6.69 3.10
C GLU A 61 6.50 5.21 2.87
N ARG A 62 5.61 4.62 3.67
CA ARG A 62 5.10 3.27 3.44
C ARG A 62 4.42 3.16 2.07
N ALA A 63 3.53 4.09 1.73
CA ALA A 63 2.85 4.09 0.44
C ALA A 63 3.84 4.18 -0.74
N ARG A 64 4.91 4.98 -0.61
CA ARG A 64 5.99 5.05 -1.61
C ARG A 64 6.74 3.72 -1.75
N GLU A 65 7.01 3.06 -0.63
CA GLU A 65 7.64 1.73 -0.62
C GLU A 65 6.74 0.68 -1.29
N ASP A 66 5.44 0.69 -1.00
CA ASP A 66 4.46 -0.22 -1.60
C ASP A 66 4.37 -0.03 -3.13
N VAL A 67 4.35 1.21 -3.60
CA VAL A 67 4.42 1.52 -5.04
C VAL A 67 5.73 1.02 -5.65
N SER A 68 6.86 1.21 -4.97
CA SER A 68 8.16 0.76 -5.48
C SER A 68 8.26 -0.75 -5.62
N ILE A 69 7.71 -1.51 -4.65
CA ILE A 69 7.63 -2.97 -4.71
C ILE A 69 6.70 -3.39 -5.85
N ASN A 70 5.55 -2.75 -6.01
CA ASN A 70 4.61 -3.07 -7.07
C ASN A 70 5.24 -2.86 -8.46
N VAL A 71 5.89 -1.72 -8.67
CA VAL A 71 6.61 -1.43 -9.93
C VAL A 71 7.71 -2.45 -10.18
N MET A 72 8.50 -2.83 -9.15
CA MET A 72 9.53 -3.86 -9.28
C MET A 72 8.93 -5.21 -9.67
N THR A 73 7.81 -5.58 -9.06
CA THR A 73 7.10 -6.84 -9.38
C THR A 73 6.67 -6.88 -10.83
N LEU A 74 6.01 -5.82 -11.31
CA LEU A 74 5.57 -5.70 -12.70
C LEU A 74 6.75 -5.64 -13.68
N TYR A 75 7.85 -5.00 -13.30
CA TYR A 75 9.06 -4.98 -14.11
C TYR A 75 9.67 -6.38 -14.27
N LEU A 76 9.77 -7.13 -13.18
CA LEU A 76 10.26 -8.53 -13.25
C LEU A 76 9.31 -9.44 -14.05
N GLU A 77 8.00 -9.20 -13.99
CA GLU A 77 7.01 -9.90 -14.82
C GLU A 77 7.23 -9.61 -16.31
N VAL A 78 7.53 -8.37 -16.69
CA VAL A 78 7.91 -8.02 -18.07
C VAL A 78 9.17 -8.78 -18.49
N LEU A 79 10.23 -8.78 -17.66
CA LEU A 79 11.48 -9.49 -17.96
C LEU A 79 11.25 -11.00 -18.12
N TYR A 80 10.44 -11.59 -17.25
CA TYR A 80 10.04 -12.98 -17.31
C TYR A 80 9.32 -13.33 -18.62
N ASN A 81 8.29 -12.54 -18.98
CA ASN A 81 7.53 -12.76 -20.21
C ASN A 81 8.38 -12.50 -21.48
N LYS A 82 9.34 -11.59 -21.41
CA LYS A 82 10.30 -11.34 -22.50
C LYS A 82 11.17 -12.56 -22.75
N GLU A 83 11.75 -13.14 -21.70
CA GLU A 83 12.57 -14.34 -21.79
C GLU A 83 11.76 -15.57 -22.21
N LEU A 84 10.50 -15.72 -21.76
CA LEU A 84 9.59 -16.76 -22.25
C LEU A 84 9.22 -16.59 -23.73
N THR A 85 9.06 -15.37 -24.21
CA THR A 85 8.82 -15.11 -25.63
C THR A 85 10.01 -15.55 -26.47
N ASP A 86 11.25 -15.22 -26.04
CA ASP A 86 12.47 -15.67 -26.70
C ASP A 86 12.60 -17.20 -26.70
N VAL A 87 12.21 -17.87 -25.61
CA VAL A 87 12.15 -19.34 -25.54
C VAL A 87 11.15 -19.88 -26.58
N ALA A 88 9.92 -19.34 -26.63
CA ALA A 88 8.89 -19.78 -27.53
C ALA A 88 9.27 -19.53 -29.02
N GLU A 89 9.98 -18.45 -29.32
CA GLU A 89 10.53 -18.19 -30.67
C GLU A 89 11.56 -19.25 -31.10
N ARG A 90 12.49 -19.63 -30.21
CA ARG A 90 13.45 -20.69 -30.47
C ARG A 90 12.77 -22.06 -30.64
N GLN A 91 11.74 -22.34 -29.84
CA GLN A 91 10.96 -23.59 -29.95
C GLN A 91 10.23 -23.68 -31.28
N LEU A 92 9.56 -22.60 -31.71
CA LEU A 92 8.89 -22.54 -33.02
C LEU A 92 9.89 -22.69 -34.19
N ALA A 93 11.05 -22.03 -34.10
CA ALA A 93 12.09 -22.16 -35.12
C ALA A 93 12.54 -23.63 -35.28
N LEU A 94 12.73 -24.33 -34.16
CA LEU A 94 13.11 -25.74 -34.14
C LEU A 94 12.01 -26.63 -34.74
N SER A 95 10.75 -26.45 -34.35
CA SER A 95 9.63 -27.25 -34.92
C SER A 95 9.34 -26.93 -36.36
N THR A 96 9.57 -25.72 -36.82
CA THR A 96 9.46 -25.35 -38.24
C THR A 96 10.51 -26.05 -39.08
N LEU A 97 11.75 -26.09 -38.60
CA LEU A 97 12.83 -26.86 -39.27
C LEU A 97 12.48 -28.36 -39.34
N GLN A 98 12.01 -28.93 -38.23
CA GLN A 98 11.59 -30.31 -38.13
C GLN A 98 10.42 -30.65 -39.10
N ALA A 99 9.38 -29.80 -39.15
CA ALA A 99 8.24 -29.97 -40.07
C ALA A 99 8.70 -29.93 -41.52
N THR A 100 9.68 -29.06 -41.85
CA THR A 100 10.25 -28.99 -43.20
C THR A 100 11.01 -30.26 -43.55
N GLN A 101 11.88 -30.74 -42.67
CA GLN A 101 12.64 -31.97 -42.85
C GLN A 101 11.72 -33.21 -42.97
N SER A 102 10.67 -33.30 -42.12
CA SER A 102 9.70 -34.39 -42.15
C SER A 102 8.96 -34.42 -43.52
N ARG A 103 8.56 -33.24 -44.04
CA ARG A 103 7.92 -33.11 -45.34
C ARG A 103 8.83 -33.61 -46.48
N GLU A 104 10.12 -33.25 -46.46
CA GLU A 104 11.08 -33.71 -47.45
C GLU A 104 11.31 -35.22 -47.38
N LEU A 105 11.39 -35.80 -46.18
CA LEU A 105 11.58 -37.24 -45.97
C LEU A 105 10.35 -38.07 -46.43
N VAL A 106 9.17 -37.56 -46.16
CA VAL A 106 7.90 -38.17 -46.65
C VAL A 106 7.84 -38.11 -48.18
N ALA A 107 8.15 -36.95 -48.78
CA ALA A 107 8.20 -36.81 -50.25
C ALA A 107 9.24 -37.73 -50.89
N ALA A 108 10.35 -38.03 -50.21
CA ALA A 108 11.36 -38.99 -50.63
C ALA A 108 10.98 -40.46 -50.34
N GLY A 109 9.80 -40.76 -49.80
CA GLY A 109 9.36 -42.10 -49.41
C GLY A 109 10.07 -42.71 -48.22
N LYS A 110 10.82 -41.92 -47.44
CA LYS A 110 11.65 -42.40 -46.30
C LYS A 110 10.89 -42.38 -44.98
N GLN A 111 9.76 -41.71 -44.90
CA GLN A 111 8.89 -41.64 -43.71
C GLN A 111 7.42 -41.81 -44.13
N PRO A 112 6.55 -42.28 -43.20
CA PRO A 112 5.11 -42.34 -43.45
C PRO A 112 4.50 -40.95 -43.39
N GLU A 113 3.34 -40.74 -44.05
CA GLU A 113 2.59 -39.46 -44.03
C GLU A 113 2.20 -38.99 -42.62
N SER A 114 1.96 -39.93 -41.70
CA SER A 114 1.69 -39.62 -40.29
C SER A 114 2.78 -38.75 -39.66
N ALA A 115 4.04 -38.98 -39.99
CA ALA A 115 5.19 -38.23 -39.45
C ALA A 115 5.15 -36.75 -39.89
N ARG A 116 4.65 -36.44 -41.10
CA ARG A 116 4.45 -35.06 -41.55
C ARG A 116 3.37 -34.38 -40.73
N TYR A 117 2.18 -35.01 -40.59
CA TYR A 117 1.08 -34.42 -39.83
C TYR A 117 1.41 -34.23 -38.34
N GLU A 118 2.16 -35.15 -37.72
CA GLU A 118 2.63 -35.02 -36.37
C GLU A 118 3.60 -33.82 -36.20
N SER A 119 4.53 -33.63 -37.14
CA SER A 119 5.47 -32.51 -37.13
C SER A 119 4.76 -31.17 -37.39
N GLU A 120 3.79 -31.13 -38.31
CA GLU A 120 2.96 -29.95 -38.57
C GLU A 120 2.06 -29.59 -37.38
N ALA A 121 1.50 -30.58 -36.68
CA ALA A 121 0.73 -30.38 -35.47
C ALA A 121 1.59 -29.81 -34.33
N LEU A 122 2.83 -30.30 -34.17
CA LEU A 122 3.77 -29.75 -33.17
C LEU A 122 4.18 -28.32 -33.49
N MET A 123 4.47 -28.01 -34.76
CA MET A 123 4.75 -26.63 -35.21
C MET A 123 3.56 -25.70 -34.96
N ALA A 124 2.34 -26.13 -35.22
CA ALA A 124 1.15 -25.35 -34.97
C ALA A 124 0.93 -25.08 -33.44
N LYS A 125 1.25 -26.08 -32.61
CA LYS A 125 1.22 -25.94 -31.15
C LYS A 125 2.26 -24.92 -30.67
N ASP A 126 3.48 -24.97 -31.19
CA ASP A 126 4.53 -24.01 -30.81
C ASP A 126 4.22 -22.60 -31.30
N GLN A 127 3.58 -22.47 -32.50
CA GLN A 127 3.04 -21.19 -32.98
C GLN A 127 1.98 -20.60 -32.04
N LEU A 128 1.07 -21.44 -31.53
CA LEU A 128 0.08 -21.02 -30.52
C LEU A 128 0.77 -20.57 -29.24
N SER A 129 1.77 -21.30 -28.76
CA SER A 129 2.54 -20.95 -27.57
C SER A 129 3.25 -19.60 -27.71
N LEU A 130 3.86 -19.33 -28.88
CA LEU A 130 4.48 -18.05 -29.18
C LEU A 130 3.45 -16.91 -29.20
N THR A 131 2.29 -17.14 -29.80
CA THR A 131 1.21 -16.14 -29.83
C THR A 131 0.76 -15.80 -28.41
N GLN A 132 0.61 -16.80 -27.54
CA GLN A 132 0.28 -16.61 -26.14
C GLN A 132 1.37 -15.83 -25.40
N ALA A 133 2.64 -16.23 -25.53
CA ALA A 133 3.77 -15.57 -24.88
C ALA A 133 3.89 -14.08 -25.30
N ARG A 134 3.69 -13.77 -26.58
CA ARG A 134 3.66 -12.38 -27.07
C ARG A 134 2.50 -11.58 -26.49
N ASN A 135 1.31 -12.18 -26.38
CA ASN A 135 0.17 -11.53 -25.75
C ASN A 135 0.45 -11.25 -24.26
N ASP A 136 0.99 -12.21 -23.53
CA ASP A 136 1.31 -12.08 -22.11
C ASP A 136 2.38 -11.00 -21.89
N LEU A 137 3.38 -10.90 -22.77
CA LEU A 137 4.36 -9.82 -22.75
C LEU A 137 3.71 -8.43 -22.97
N GLN A 138 2.79 -8.33 -23.93
CA GLN A 138 2.09 -7.07 -24.17
C GLN A 138 1.24 -6.64 -22.97
N LEU A 139 0.55 -7.60 -22.34
CA LEU A 139 -0.23 -7.35 -21.11
C LEU A 139 0.67 -6.94 -19.95
N ALA A 140 1.83 -7.58 -19.76
CA ALA A 140 2.80 -7.20 -18.74
C ALA A 140 3.35 -5.78 -18.97
N LEU A 141 3.68 -5.41 -20.21
CA LEU A 141 4.10 -4.05 -20.56
C LEU A 141 2.98 -3.04 -20.32
N LEU A 142 1.74 -3.37 -20.63
CA LEU A 142 0.56 -2.53 -20.36
C LEU A 142 0.42 -2.29 -18.85
N ASN A 143 0.46 -3.35 -18.04
CA ASN A 143 0.35 -3.26 -16.59
C ASN A 143 1.45 -2.39 -15.98
N LEU A 144 2.70 -2.58 -16.41
CA LEU A 144 3.82 -1.76 -15.97
C LEU A 144 3.67 -0.30 -16.40
N SER A 145 3.24 -0.03 -17.63
CA SER A 145 3.04 1.34 -18.12
C SER A 145 1.96 2.07 -17.33
N GLN A 146 0.88 1.38 -16.95
CA GLN A 146 -0.17 1.93 -16.10
C GLN A 146 0.32 2.19 -14.67
N ALA A 147 1.11 1.28 -14.10
CA ALA A 147 1.70 1.49 -12.77
C ALA A 147 2.68 2.69 -12.73
N LEU A 148 3.29 3.00 -13.87
CA LEU A 148 4.12 4.21 -14.07
C LEU A 148 3.30 5.46 -14.45
N ASN A 149 1.97 5.35 -14.41
CA ASN A 149 1.03 6.43 -14.73
C ASN A 149 1.23 7.03 -16.15
N ARG A 150 1.56 6.18 -17.13
CA ARG A 150 1.67 6.58 -18.53
C ARG A 150 0.31 6.52 -19.22
N GLU A 151 0.05 7.45 -20.11
CA GLU A 151 -1.21 7.51 -20.86
C GLU A 151 -1.36 6.34 -21.85
N SER A 152 -0.26 5.80 -22.38
CA SER A 152 -0.27 4.72 -23.34
C SER A 152 0.95 3.82 -23.19
N ALA A 153 0.77 2.53 -23.45
CA ALA A 153 1.84 1.54 -23.56
C ALA A 153 2.49 1.50 -24.95
N ALA A 154 1.98 2.27 -25.94
CA ALA A 154 2.51 2.26 -27.30
C ALA A 154 4.00 2.69 -27.32
N GLY A 155 4.86 1.84 -27.88
CA GLY A 155 6.30 2.09 -27.95
C GLY A 155 7.04 1.99 -26.61
N PHE A 156 6.35 1.53 -25.54
CA PHE A 156 6.99 1.31 -24.27
C PHE A 156 7.71 -0.03 -24.24
N ASP A 157 8.97 -0.01 -23.87
CA ASP A 157 9.79 -1.22 -23.63
C ASP A 157 10.73 -0.97 -22.45
N VAL A 158 11.30 -2.05 -21.93
CA VAL A 158 12.21 -2.02 -20.78
C VAL A 158 13.58 -2.53 -21.16
N VAL A 159 14.61 -1.98 -20.53
CA VAL A 159 15.98 -2.48 -20.63
C VAL A 159 16.07 -3.80 -19.87
N VAL A 160 16.65 -4.81 -20.50
CA VAL A 160 16.91 -6.11 -19.87
C VAL A 160 18.30 -6.04 -19.19
N PRO A 161 18.40 -6.18 -17.87
CA PRO A 161 19.68 -6.22 -17.18
C PRO A 161 20.40 -7.56 -17.46
N GLU A 162 21.70 -7.56 -17.47
CA GLU A 162 22.49 -8.79 -17.54
C GLU A 162 22.46 -9.51 -16.19
N LEU A 163 21.60 -10.52 -16.08
CA LEU A 163 21.51 -11.40 -14.92
C LEU A 163 22.41 -12.63 -15.12
N ASP A 164 23.72 -12.44 -15.00
CA ASP A 164 24.69 -13.53 -15.09
C ASP A 164 24.69 -14.39 -13.81
N SER A 165 25.36 -15.54 -13.89
CA SER A 165 25.45 -16.51 -12.78
C SER A 165 26.16 -15.94 -11.54
N VAL A 166 27.05 -14.96 -11.72
CA VAL A 166 27.81 -14.30 -10.64
C VAL A 166 26.88 -13.36 -9.89
N THR A 167 26.10 -12.56 -10.63
CA THR A 167 25.09 -11.67 -10.06
C THR A 167 24.04 -12.48 -9.28
N LEU A 168 23.53 -13.57 -9.87
CA LEU A 168 22.56 -14.45 -9.21
C LEU A 168 23.16 -15.14 -7.95
N ALA A 169 24.41 -15.59 -7.98
CA ALA A 169 25.05 -16.16 -6.81
C ALA A 169 25.25 -15.12 -5.68
N SER A 170 25.49 -13.86 -6.04
CA SER A 170 25.64 -12.78 -5.05
C SER A 170 24.33 -12.48 -4.31
N LEU A 171 23.18 -12.68 -4.95
CA LEU A 171 21.85 -12.50 -4.35
C LEU A 171 21.54 -13.54 -3.25
N HIS A 172 22.20 -14.71 -3.26
CA HIS A 172 22.00 -15.76 -2.26
C HIS A 172 22.70 -15.48 -0.91
N ARG A 173 23.43 -14.40 -0.74
CA ARG A 173 23.99 -14.02 0.57
C ARG A 173 22.89 -13.55 1.52
N LEU A 174 21.99 -14.48 1.83
CA LEU A 174 20.92 -14.29 2.80
C LEU A 174 21.58 -14.26 4.20
N GLY A 175 21.54 -13.15 4.94
CA GLY A 175 21.85 -13.15 6.37
C GLY A 175 20.78 -13.94 7.14
N THR A 176 20.83 -13.91 8.46
CA THR A 176 19.79 -14.54 9.27
C THR A 176 18.49 -13.76 9.21
N ALA A 177 17.34 -14.45 9.34
CA ALA A 177 16.02 -13.79 9.40
C ALA A 177 15.94 -12.79 10.58
N ASP A 178 16.60 -13.11 11.71
CA ASP A 178 16.66 -12.23 12.88
C ASP A 178 17.41 -10.92 12.62
N GLU A 179 18.53 -10.95 11.88
CA GLU A 179 19.25 -9.73 11.49
C GLU A 179 18.36 -8.81 10.61
N VAL A 180 17.64 -9.40 9.66
CA VAL A 180 16.72 -8.66 8.79
C VAL A 180 15.58 -8.08 9.60
N TYR A 181 15.01 -8.85 10.53
CA TYR A 181 13.92 -8.40 11.41
C TYR A 181 14.36 -7.25 12.31
N ASN A 182 15.51 -7.36 12.98
CA ASN A 182 15.99 -6.32 13.88
C ASN A 182 16.18 -4.99 13.15
N TYR A 183 16.77 -5.03 11.95
CA TYR A 183 16.89 -3.83 11.12
C TYR A 183 15.51 -3.28 10.71
N ALA A 184 14.61 -4.14 10.24
CA ALA A 184 13.30 -3.75 9.75
C ALA A 184 12.42 -3.19 10.89
N ALA A 185 12.41 -3.78 12.08
CA ALA A 185 11.65 -3.34 13.24
C ALA A 185 12.02 -1.92 13.71
N GLU A 186 13.27 -1.50 13.49
CA GLU A 186 13.72 -0.14 13.83
C GLU A 186 13.47 0.86 12.68
N ASN A 187 13.56 0.42 11.43
CA ASN A 187 13.65 1.33 10.30
C ASN A 187 12.38 1.40 9.44
N ARG A 188 11.52 0.36 9.45
CA ARG A 188 10.34 0.33 8.58
C ARG A 188 9.32 1.41 8.94
N PRO A 189 8.84 2.19 7.94
CA PRO A 189 7.89 3.27 8.15
C PRO A 189 6.62 2.84 8.87
N HIS A 190 6.10 1.65 8.54
CA HIS A 190 4.91 1.11 9.18
C HIS A 190 5.06 0.97 10.71
N ILE A 191 6.17 0.41 11.20
CA ILE A 191 6.41 0.25 12.63
C ILE A 191 6.65 1.61 13.31
N LYS A 192 7.35 2.53 12.61
CA LYS A 192 7.54 3.90 13.10
C LYS A 192 6.20 4.64 13.24
N ALA A 193 5.29 4.48 12.27
CA ALA A 193 3.95 5.05 12.34
C ALA A 193 3.17 4.51 13.55
N GLU A 194 3.18 3.20 13.79
CA GLU A 194 2.49 2.60 14.93
C GLU A 194 3.06 3.06 16.28
N ARG A 195 4.39 3.25 16.39
CA ARG A 195 5.03 3.81 17.60
C ARG A 195 4.60 5.26 17.85
N LEU A 196 4.53 6.08 16.81
CA LEU A 196 4.05 7.46 16.89
C LEU A 196 2.57 7.54 17.28
N ARG A 197 1.73 6.65 16.75
CA ARG A 197 0.32 6.52 17.13
C ARG A 197 0.17 6.09 18.59
N LEU A 198 1.02 5.20 19.08
CA LEU A 198 1.03 4.83 20.49
C LEU A 198 1.38 6.04 21.36
N GLU A 199 2.43 6.82 21.01
CA GLU A 199 2.79 8.03 21.76
C GLU A 199 1.65 9.07 21.73
N SER A 200 0.98 9.26 20.59
CA SER A 200 -0.20 10.14 20.46
C SER A 200 -1.35 9.68 21.35
N SER A 201 -1.61 8.37 21.40
CA SER A 201 -2.64 7.80 22.26
C SER A 201 -2.31 7.93 23.75
N GLU A 202 -1.04 7.75 24.14
CA GLU A 202 -0.58 8.01 25.52
C GLU A 202 -0.67 9.49 25.88
N ASN A 203 -0.36 10.39 24.95
CA ASN A 203 -0.58 11.83 25.12
C ASN A 203 -2.07 12.18 25.28
N SER A 204 -2.97 11.46 24.61
CA SER A 204 -4.42 11.62 24.74
C SER A 204 -4.90 11.28 26.17
N VAL A 205 -4.26 10.33 26.86
CA VAL A 205 -4.51 10.10 28.30
C VAL A 205 -4.17 11.33 29.14
N LEU A 206 -3.07 12.02 28.79
CA LEU A 206 -2.66 13.25 29.50
C LEU A 206 -3.63 14.41 29.18
N ILE A 207 -4.16 14.46 27.95
CA ILE A 207 -5.22 15.42 27.59
C ILE A 207 -6.49 15.16 28.41
N ALA A 208 -6.92 13.89 28.54
CA ALA A 208 -8.06 13.55 29.36
C ALA A 208 -7.84 13.91 30.85
N LYS A 209 -6.63 13.73 31.38
CA LYS A 209 -6.26 14.12 32.74
C LYS A 209 -6.29 15.64 32.94
N SER A 210 -6.15 16.44 31.87
CA SER A 210 -6.21 17.91 31.96
C SER A 210 -7.55 18.40 32.50
N ALA A 211 -8.63 17.65 32.31
CA ALA A 211 -9.96 17.97 32.85
C ALA A 211 -10.10 17.83 34.39
N LEU A 212 -9.03 17.38 35.08
CA LEU A 212 -8.97 17.39 36.55
C LEU A 212 -8.49 18.73 37.10
N TYR A 213 -7.86 19.57 36.28
CA TYR A 213 -7.30 20.85 36.69
C TYR A 213 -8.30 21.98 36.46
N PRO A 214 -8.18 23.10 37.21
CA PRO A 214 -8.96 24.30 36.94
C PRO A 214 -8.74 24.79 35.51
N SER A 215 -9.77 25.40 34.93
CA SER A 215 -9.66 26.15 33.68
C SER A 215 -9.88 27.63 33.92
N ILE A 216 -9.06 28.46 33.31
CA ILE A 216 -9.10 29.93 33.40
C ILE A 216 -9.25 30.45 31.96
N SER A 217 -10.27 31.30 31.74
CA SER A 217 -10.48 31.98 30.48
C SER A 217 -10.70 33.47 30.66
N LEU A 218 -10.11 34.25 29.77
CA LEU A 218 -10.31 35.68 29.65
C LEU A 218 -11.36 35.87 28.55
N SER A 219 -12.43 36.57 28.85
CA SER A 219 -13.48 36.91 27.89
C SER A 219 -13.63 38.43 27.77
N GLY A 220 -13.96 38.88 26.58
CA GLY A 220 -14.28 40.26 26.33
C GLY A 220 -15.32 40.38 25.23
N GLY A 221 -16.12 41.41 25.30
CA GLY A 221 -17.14 41.59 24.27
C GLY A 221 -17.70 43.01 24.28
N TYR A 222 -18.27 43.34 23.15
CA TYR A 222 -19.06 44.51 22.90
C TYR A 222 -20.43 44.07 22.41
N GLY A 223 -21.46 44.61 23.00
CA GLY A 223 -22.83 44.31 22.59
C GLY A 223 -23.71 45.55 22.64
N THR A 224 -24.68 45.61 21.77
CA THR A 224 -25.72 46.63 21.78
C THR A 224 -27.05 46.03 21.35
N GLY A 225 -28.13 46.66 21.69
CA GLY A 225 -29.46 46.14 21.36
C GLY A 225 -30.52 47.24 21.25
N VAL A 226 -31.57 46.87 20.54
CA VAL A 226 -32.77 47.68 20.37
C VAL A 226 -33.99 46.92 20.87
N TYR A 227 -34.91 47.59 21.50
CA TYR A 227 -36.08 47.02 22.13
C TYR A 227 -37.32 47.81 21.68
N SER A 228 -38.37 47.14 21.29
CA SER A 228 -39.63 47.80 20.88
C SER A 228 -40.35 48.51 22.02
N ALA A 229 -40.06 48.15 23.28
CA ALA A 229 -40.62 48.78 24.46
C ALA A 229 -39.92 50.10 24.82
N ASP A 230 -38.80 50.43 24.22
CA ASP A 230 -38.06 51.68 24.44
C ASP A 230 -38.55 52.76 23.48
N SER A 231 -38.77 53.95 23.99
CA SER A 231 -39.26 55.09 23.21
C SER A 231 -38.21 55.78 22.36
N ASP A 232 -36.94 55.46 22.60
CA ASP A 232 -35.85 56.06 21.86
C ASP A 232 -35.75 55.56 20.41
N LYS A 233 -35.28 56.44 19.50
CA LYS A 233 -35.04 56.08 18.11
C LYS A 233 -33.96 55.01 18.01
N PHE A 234 -34.06 54.16 16.99
CA PHE A 234 -33.16 53.05 16.76
C PHE A 234 -31.65 53.36 16.98
N TRP A 235 -31.15 54.46 16.40
CA TRP A 235 -29.74 54.85 16.57
C TRP A 235 -29.39 55.37 17.96
N ALA A 236 -30.36 55.95 18.65
CA ALA A 236 -30.16 56.36 20.04
C ALA A 236 -30.11 55.15 20.95
N GLN A 237 -30.99 54.17 20.78
CA GLN A 237 -30.96 52.91 21.52
C GLN A 237 -29.65 52.15 21.26
N MET A 238 -29.18 52.05 20.00
CA MET A 238 -27.92 51.39 19.67
C MET A 238 -26.72 52.02 20.39
N ARG A 239 -26.76 53.32 20.65
CA ARG A 239 -25.69 54.03 21.39
C ARG A 239 -25.86 53.91 22.90
N HIS A 240 -27.05 54.08 23.42
CA HIS A 240 -27.33 54.06 24.84
C HIS A 240 -27.27 52.67 25.45
N ASN A 241 -27.67 51.64 24.70
CA ASN A 241 -27.65 50.24 25.12
C ASN A 241 -26.33 49.55 24.83
N SER A 242 -25.29 50.32 24.42
CA SER A 242 -23.95 49.73 24.22
C SER A 242 -23.37 49.29 25.56
N ARG A 243 -22.78 48.08 25.53
CA ARG A 243 -22.15 47.48 26.72
C ARG A 243 -20.82 46.83 26.35
N GLU A 244 -19.81 47.20 27.05
CA GLU A 244 -18.49 46.61 26.97
C GLU A 244 -18.22 45.80 28.23
N TYR A 245 -17.59 44.67 28.08
CA TYR A 245 -17.15 43.90 29.24
C TYR A 245 -15.82 43.21 28.98
N VAL A 246 -15.02 43.10 30.02
CA VAL A 246 -13.86 42.24 30.14
C VAL A 246 -14.04 41.44 31.43
N GLY A 247 -13.91 40.12 31.31
CA GLY A 247 -14.12 39.21 32.42
C GLY A 247 -13.07 38.12 32.49
N LEU A 248 -12.64 37.75 33.69
CA LEU A 248 -11.85 36.55 33.94
C LEU A 248 -12.76 35.53 34.62
N SER A 249 -12.86 34.35 34.01
CA SER A 249 -13.62 33.25 34.57
C SER A 249 -12.70 32.09 34.93
N MET A 250 -12.95 31.50 36.11
CA MET A 250 -12.26 30.32 36.58
C MET A 250 -13.28 29.24 36.92
N ASN A 251 -13.10 28.06 36.30
CA ASN A 251 -13.94 26.91 36.57
C ASN A 251 -13.12 25.77 37.18
N ILE A 252 -13.55 25.33 38.39
CA ILE A 252 -12.90 24.22 39.12
C ILE A 252 -13.90 23.06 39.18
N PRO A 253 -13.60 21.92 38.51
CA PRO A 253 -14.49 20.76 38.55
C PRO A 253 -14.40 20.04 39.88
N ILE A 254 -15.40 20.18 40.76
CA ILE A 254 -15.45 19.51 42.07
C ILE A 254 -16.14 18.15 41.93
N PHE A 255 -17.27 18.11 41.23
CA PHE A 255 -18.03 16.89 41.00
C PHE A 255 -18.74 16.95 39.63
N ASN A 256 -18.50 15.94 38.80
CA ASN A 256 -19.07 15.82 37.46
C ASN A 256 -19.63 14.41 37.17
N ARG A 257 -20.24 13.80 38.16
CA ARG A 257 -20.84 12.44 38.01
C ARG A 257 -19.85 11.39 37.50
N ARG A 258 -18.56 11.52 37.84
CA ARG A 258 -17.45 10.67 37.39
C ARG A 258 -17.13 10.76 35.88
N ALA A 259 -17.69 11.72 35.12
CA ALA A 259 -17.46 11.83 33.69
C ALA A 259 -15.96 11.94 33.35
N THR A 260 -15.21 12.81 34.03
CA THR A 260 -13.76 12.96 33.83
C THR A 260 -13.01 11.63 34.10
N ARG A 261 -13.37 10.92 35.18
CA ARG A 261 -12.73 9.65 35.52
C ARG A 261 -13.00 8.57 34.47
N ASN A 262 -14.23 8.53 33.94
CA ASN A 262 -14.59 7.60 32.86
C ASN A 262 -13.85 7.94 31.56
N ASN A 263 -13.75 9.23 31.21
CA ASN A 263 -12.99 9.69 30.03
C ASN A 263 -11.49 9.31 30.13
N ILE A 264 -10.89 9.47 31.32
CA ILE A 264 -9.50 9.02 31.55
C ILE A 264 -9.36 7.50 31.37
N ARG A 265 -10.29 6.72 31.91
CA ARG A 265 -10.30 5.26 31.74
C ARG A 265 -10.45 4.87 30.28
N SER A 266 -11.35 5.52 29.55
CA SER A 266 -11.55 5.28 28.11
C SER A 266 -10.26 5.57 27.34
N ALA A 267 -9.61 6.71 27.61
CA ALA A 267 -8.33 7.05 26.97
C ALA A 267 -7.22 6.03 27.31
N GLN A 268 -7.18 5.53 28.56
CA GLN A 268 -6.23 4.49 28.97
C GLN A 268 -6.47 3.17 28.24
N LEU A 269 -7.74 2.78 28.04
CA LEU A 269 -8.09 1.58 27.27
C LEU A 269 -7.70 1.74 25.78
N SER A 270 -7.92 2.92 25.21
CA SER A 270 -7.48 3.23 23.84
C SER A 270 -5.95 3.15 23.69
N ALA A 271 -5.19 3.70 24.65
CA ALA A 271 -3.74 3.58 24.63
C ALA A 271 -3.26 2.13 24.79
N ARG A 272 -3.95 1.33 25.61
CA ARG A 272 -3.66 -0.10 25.72
C ARG A 272 -3.98 -0.87 24.44
N SER A 273 -5.08 -0.55 23.78
CA SER A 273 -5.43 -1.12 22.46
C SER A 273 -4.37 -0.78 21.42
N GLN A 274 -3.90 0.48 21.39
CA GLN A 274 -2.85 0.90 20.45
C GLN A 274 -1.50 0.20 20.73
N ARG A 275 -1.19 -0.08 21.98
CA ARG A 275 0.01 -0.86 22.35
C ARG A 275 -0.08 -2.30 21.84
N LEU A 276 -1.24 -2.92 21.94
CA LEU A 276 -1.47 -4.26 21.36
C LEU A 276 -1.39 -4.25 19.83
N ALA A 277 -1.92 -3.20 19.18
CA ALA A 277 -1.82 -3.04 17.74
C ALA A 277 -0.33 -2.91 17.28
N LEU A 278 0.50 -2.18 18.02
CA LEU A 278 1.95 -2.15 17.76
C LEU A 278 2.58 -3.54 17.88
N THR A 279 2.26 -4.28 18.96
CA THR A 279 2.78 -5.64 19.14
C THR A 279 2.34 -6.57 18.01
N GLU A 280 1.08 -6.47 17.57
CA GLU A 280 0.55 -7.22 16.43
C GLU A 280 1.28 -6.86 15.13
N ALA A 281 1.53 -5.59 14.87
CA ALA A 281 2.30 -5.13 13.72
C ALA A 281 3.75 -5.65 13.73
N GLU A 282 4.41 -5.67 14.89
CA GLU A 282 5.76 -6.22 15.05
C GLU A 282 5.79 -7.75 14.82
N LEU A 283 4.79 -8.49 15.31
CA LEU A 283 4.66 -9.93 15.07
C LEU A 283 4.34 -10.24 13.61
N ALA A 284 3.47 -9.44 12.96
CA ALA A 284 3.16 -9.58 11.55
C ALA A 284 4.40 -9.34 10.68
N LEU A 285 5.17 -8.28 10.97
CA LEU A 285 6.43 -8.00 10.28
C LEU A 285 7.43 -9.15 10.44
N ARG A 286 7.55 -9.71 11.65
CA ARG A 286 8.42 -10.86 11.88
C ARG A 286 8.03 -12.06 11.03
N LYS A 287 6.75 -12.38 11.01
CA LYS A 287 6.21 -13.46 10.18
C LYS A 287 6.48 -13.23 8.69
N GLU A 288 6.25 -12.02 8.20
CA GLU A 288 6.49 -11.66 6.79
C GLU A 288 7.97 -11.83 6.42
N ILE A 289 8.89 -11.42 7.28
CA ILE A 289 10.32 -11.53 7.05
C ILE A 289 10.78 -12.99 7.09
N GLU A 290 10.32 -13.79 8.06
CA GLU A 290 10.61 -15.21 8.12
C GLU A 290 10.09 -15.95 6.88
N GLN A 291 8.86 -15.65 6.44
CA GLN A 291 8.30 -16.20 5.21
C GLN A 291 9.11 -15.78 3.97
N ALA A 292 9.51 -14.49 3.89
CA ALA A 292 10.33 -14.01 2.78
C ALA A 292 11.70 -14.71 2.74
N TRP A 293 12.28 -14.95 3.91
CA TRP A 293 13.57 -15.66 4.02
C TRP A 293 13.47 -17.12 3.55
N TYR A 294 12.49 -17.88 4.07
CA TYR A 294 12.26 -19.26 3.63
C TYR A 294 11.93 -19.35 2.14
N ASN A 295 11.12 -18.43 1.64
CA ASN A 295 10.77 -18.39 0.22
C ASN A 295 11.98 -18.08 -0.66
N ALA A 296 12.89 -17.22 -0.22
CA ALA A 296 14.10 -16.91 -0.99
C ALA A 296 15.09 -18.10 -1.01
N ASP A 297 15.25 -18.81 0.11
CA ASP A 297 16.11 -20.01 0.17
C ASP A 297 15.54 -21.15 -0.68
N ALA A 298 14.21 -21.38 -0.59
CA ALA A 298 13.53 -22.36 -1.43
C ALA A 298 13.63 -22.01 -2.93
N ALA A 299 13.45 -20.73 -3.29
CA ALA A 299 13.55 -20.27 -4.67
C ALA A 299 14.97 -20.45 -5.23
N TYR A 300 16.00 -20.21 -4.43
CA TYR A 300 17.39 -20.49 -4.83
C TYR A 300 17.63 -21.99 -5.08
N SER A 301 17.16 -22.85 -4.18
CA SER A 301 17.26 -24.29 -4.32
C SER A 301 16.53 -24.80 -5.59
N LYS A 302 15.33 -24.24 -5.86
CA LYS A 302 14.55 -24.52 -7.07
C LYS A 302 15.30 -24.08 -8.33
N TYR A 303 15.86 -22.87 -8.33
CA TYR A 303 16.65 -22.36 -9.46
C TYR A 303 17.85 -23.26 -9.76
N ARG A 304 18.63 -23.69 -8.75
CA ARG A 304 19.75 -24.61 -8.95
C ARG A 304 19.30 -25.97 -9.51
N SER A 305 18.23 -26.53 -8.96
CA SER A 305 17.70 -27.81 -9.41
C SER A 305 17.17 -27.75 -10.85
N ALA A 306 16.45 -26.66 -11.21
CA ALA A 306 16.00 -26.43 -12.58
C ALA A 306 17.15 -26.27 -13.55
N GLY A 307 18.26 -25.64 -13.14
CA GLY A 307 19.49 -25.57 -13.95
C GLY A 307 20.11 -26.93 -14.25
N VAL A 308 20.18 -27.80 -13.26
CA VAL A 308 20.68 -29.19 -13.45
C VAL A 308 19.70 -29.99 -14.33
N ALA A 309 18.41 -29.83 -14.11
CA ALA A 309 17.38 -30.52 -14.92
C ALA A 309 17.46 -30.11 -16.40
N LEU A 310 17.58 -28.81 -16.68
CA LEU A 310 17.73 -28.31 -18.05
C LEU A 310 19.03 -28.82 -18.70
N ALA A 311 20.16 -28.78 -17.97
CA ALA A 311 21.44 -29.30 -18.50
C ALA A 311 21.32 -30.78 -18.91
N SER A 312 20.72 -31.60 -18.06
CA SER A 312 20.48 -33.02 -18.34
C SER A 312 19.50 -33.22 -19.51
N ALA A 313 18.40 -32.45 -19.55
CA ALA A 313 17.42 -32.52 -20.64
C ALA A 313 18.01 -32.11 -21.99
N LYS A 314 18.85 -31.07 -22.03
CA LYS A 314 19.59 -30.66 -23.26
C LYS A 314 20.51 -31.77 -23.78
N VAL A 315 21.26 -32.45 -22.90
CA VAL A 315 22.11 -33.57 -23.28
C VAL A 315 21.26 -34.73 -23.83
N ALA A 316 20.17 -35.08 -23.14
CA ALA A 316 19.26 -36.13 -23.58
C ALA A 316 18.66 -35.84 -24.96
N PHE A 317 18.19 -34.60 -25.16
CA PHE A 317 17.66 -34.17 -26.46
C PHE A 317 18.73 -34.21 -27.55
N ALA A 318 19.95 -33.75 -27.29
CA ALA A 318 21.04 -33.83 -28.27
C ALA A 318 21.39 -35.26 -28.68
N TYR A 319 21.32 -36.23 -27.76
CA TYR A 319 21.49 -37.66 -28.11
C TYR A 319 20.34 -38.16 -28.97
N GLU A 320 19.09 -37.80 -28.65
CA GLU A 320 17.93 -38.26 -29.40
C GLU A 320 17.86 -37.61 -30.78
N GLN A 321 18.30 -36.36 -30.91
CA GLN A 321 18.47 -35.68 -32.19
C GLN A 321 19.44 -36.42 -33.13
N ARG A 322 20.60 -36.79 -32.61
CA ARG A 322 21.59 -37.58 -33.39
C ARG A 322 21.08 -38.94 -33.81
N LYS A 323 20.28 -39.61 -32.97
CA LYS A 323 19.61 -40.88 -33.34
C LYS A 323 18.58 -40.65 -34.43
N ALA A 324 17.77 -39.58 -34.34
CA ALA A 324 16.79 -39.24 -35.37
C ALA A 324 17.46 -38.95 -36.71
N GLU A 325 18.58 -38.18 -36.72
CA GLU A 325 19.36 -37.92 -37.93
C GLU A 325 19.94 -39.20 -38.56
N SER A 326 20.26 -40.20 -37.73
CA SER A 326 20.73 -41.52 -38.21
C SER A 326 19.59 -42.53 -38.51
N GLY A 327 18.36 -42.14 -38.42
CA GLY A 327 17.17 -42.98 -38.66
C GLY A 327 16.95 -44.05 -37.56
N ARG A 328 17.51 -43.88 -36.36
CA ARG A 328 17.46 -44.84 -35.23
C ARG A 328 16.51 -44.39 -34.12
N SER A 329 15.84 -43.23 -34.24
CA SER A 329 14.86 -42.73 -33.30
C SER A 329 13.47 -42.79 -33.89
N THR A 330 12.48 -43.04 -33.03
CA THR A 330 11.07 -42.81 -33.40
C THR A 330 10.74 -41.34 -33.27
N ILE A 331 9.74 -40.88 -34.03
CA ILE A 331 9.25 -39.50 -33.93
C ILE A 331 8.69 -39.20 -32.53
N PHE A 332 8.16 -40.24 -31.87
CA PHE A 332 7.65 -40.14 -30.49
C PHE A 332 8.76 -39.86 -29.51
N ASP A 333 9.89 -40.62 -29.53
CA ASP A 333 11.03 -40.46 -28.62
C ASP A 333 11.69 -39.10 -28.82
N PHE A 334 11.79 -38.63 -30.05
CA PHE A 334 12.32 -37.32 -30.38
C PHE A 334 11.41 -36.20 -29.79
N ASN A 335 10.09 -36.27 -30.01
CA ASN A 335 9.13 -35.29 -29.53
C ASN A 335 9.04 -35.29 -28.00
N ASP A 336 9.15 -36.45 -27.35
CA ASP A 336 9.19 -36.56 -25.89
C ASP A 336 10.45 -35.88 -25.31
N ALA A 337 11.62 -36.18 -25.88
CA ALA A 337 12.90 -35.57 -25.45
C ALA A 337 12.86 -34.03 -25.68
N LYS A 338 12.32 -33.56 -26.81
CA LYS A 338 12.13 -32.15 -27.12
C LYS A 338 11.21 -31.50 -26.07
N THR A 339 10.04 -32.06 -25.83
CA THR A 339 9.06 -31.52 -24.88
C THR A 339 9.63 -31.45 -23.47
N ARG A 340 10.40 -32.43 -23.02
CA ARG A 340 11.08 -32.40 -21.72
C ARG A 340 12.13 -31.29 -21.63
N MET A 341 12.89 -31.05 -22.70
CA MET A 341 13.87 -29.98 -22.76
C MET A 341 13.18 -28.61 -22.72
N GLU A 342 12.14 -28.41 -23.51
CA GLU A 342 11.34 -27.17 -23.58
C GLU A 342 10.70 -26.84 -22.23
N LYS A 343 10.13 -27.87 -21.56
CA LYS A 343 9.56 -27.73 -20.22
C LYS A 343 10.62 -27.33 -19.22
N ALA A 344 11.78 -28.00 -19.22
CA ALA A 344 12.87 -27.68 -18.31
C ALA A 344 13.44 -26.27 -18.56
N GLU A 345 13.48 -25.79 -19.81
CA GLU A 345 13.90 -24.42 -20.15
C GLU A 345 12.93 -23.39 -19.57
N SER A 346 11.62 -23.58 -19.75
CA SER A 346 10.59 -22.70 -19.19
C SER A 346 10.60 -22.71 -17.66
N GLU A 347 10.79 -23.89 -17.04
CA GLU A 347 10.90 -24.03 -15.58
C GLU A 347 12.13 -23.32 -15.02
N LEU A 348 13.27 -23.32 -15.74
CA LEU A 348 14.47 -22.57 -15.34
C LEU A 348 14.22 -21.06 -15.40
N VAL A 349 13.60 -20.56 -16.47
CA VAL A 349 13.25 -19.13 -16.60
C VAL A 349 12.35 -18.71 -15.44
N GLN A 350 11.31 -19.48 -15.16
CA GLN A 350 10.42 -19.21 -14.03
C GLN A 350 11.16 -19.21 -12.69
N ALA A 351 11.98 -20.24 -12.43
CA ALA A 351 12.72 -20.34 -11.18
C ALA A 351 13.75 -19.21 -11.00
N LYS A 352 14.40 -18.77 -12.11
CA LYS A 352 15.35 -17.65 -12.13
C LYS A 352 14.67 -16.36 -11.67
N TYR A 353 13.55 -15.97 -12.28
CA TYR A 353 12.87 -14.73 -11.93
C TYR A 353 12.18 -14.79 -10.57
N GLU A 354 11.66 -15.97 -10.18
CA GLU A 354 11.16 -16.18 -8.83
C GLU A 354 12.26 -15.96 -7.78
N PHE A 355 13.45 -16.51 -7.99
CA PHE A 355 14.60 -16.33 -7.10
C PHE A 355 15.03 -14.85 -7.03
N VAL A 356 15.14 -14.15 -8.15
CA VAL A 356 15.47 -12.72 -8.19
C VAL A 356 14.44 -11.92 -7.40
N PHE A 357 13.13 -12.15 -7.64
CA PHE A 357 12.05 -11.48 -6.93
C PHE A 357 12.15 -11.68 -5.41
N ARG A 358 12.25 -12.94 -4.95
CA ARG A 358 12.31 -13.27 -3.53
C ARG A 358 13.54 -12.68 -2.84
N SER A 359 14.68 -12.67 -3.53
CA SER A 359 15.91 -12.06 -3.01
C SER A 359 15.78 -10.53 -2.89
N LYS A 360 15.14 -9.87 -3.86
CA LYS A 360 14.93 -8.43 -3.82
C LYS A 360 13.94 -8.01 -2.73
N ILE A 361 12.93 -8.83 -2.42
CA ILE A 361 12.05 -8.60 -1.26
C ILE A 361 12.84 -8.62 0.05
N LEU A 362 13.81 -9.52 0.21
CA LEU A 362 14.69 -9.52 1.40
C LEU A 362 15.61 -8.29 1.44
N ASP A 363 16.18 -7.89 0.30
CA ASP A 363 16.97 -6.67 0.21
C ASP A 363 16.16 -5.43 0.60
N PHE A 364 14.89 -5.38 0.19
CA PHE A 364 13.97 -4.35 0.61
C PHE A 364 13.81 -4.31 2.13
N TYR A 365 13.55 -5.43 2.81
CA TYR A 365 13.45 -5.46 4.28
C TYR A 365 14.75 -5.04 4.97
N ARG A 366 15.91 -5.19 4.32
CA ARG A 366 17.23 -4.72 4.78
C ARG A 366 17.48 -3.23 4.48
N GLY A 367 16.56 -2.52 3.87
CA GLY A 367 16.72 -1.13 3.46
C GLY A 367 17.69 -0.92 2.30
N ARG A 368 17.99 -1.96 1.55
CA ARG A 368 18.82 -1.84 0.34
C ARG A 368 17.97 -1.31 -0.82
N PRO A 369 18.54 -0.49 -1.71
CA PRO A 369 17.81 0.01 -2.86
C PRO A 369 17.37 -1.13 -3.78
N LEU A 370 16.13 -1.05 -4.29
CA LEU A 370 15.56 -1.99 -5.26
C LEU A 370 16.18 -1.72 -6.66
N LYS A 371 17.46 -2.08 -6.83
CA LYS A 371 18.16 -2.06 -8.13
C LYS A 371 18.42 -3.49 -8.57
N LEU A 372 18.22 -3.78 -9.87
CA LEU A 372 18.59 -5.04 -10.52
C LEU A 372 20.00 -4.97 -11.09
#